data_d1aff10f1b56a3f38994aafcd262e2f1
#
_entry.id   d1aff10f1b56a3f38994aafcd262e2f1
#
_cell.length_a   1.000
_cell.length_b   1.000
_cell.length_c   1.000
_cell.angle_alpha   90.00
_cell.angle_beta   90.00
_cell.angle_gamma   90.00
#
_symmetry.space_group_name_H-M   'P 1'
#
loop_
_entity.id
_entity.type
_entity.pdbx_description
1 polymer ?
#
loop_
_entity_poly.entity_id
_entity_poly.type
_entity_poly.pdbx_seq_one_letter_code
_entity_poly.pdbx_strand_id
1 'polypeptide(L)'
;RVAQMEAEGTRFRAGVNIGVDITWEELRSRYDAVIVATGATKPRDLDVAGRDLAGVHFAMDYLTQANRAVAGESVPDQISAAGKHVVILGGGDTGADCLGTATRQGALSVTTLAIGKQPAGERTANQPWPTYPTLFEVASAHEEFGERKYEHSTVSFVGENGVLTGLRVADTEFVDGKRLPKAGTERIIPADLVFLALGFTGVEGDQLEAQSEVALDKRGNVSRDANWTTNLPDVFVCGDAGRGQSLIVWAIAEGRSTAAAVDAFLTGSTTLPQPVKPTDKALSL
;
A
#
# COMPACT_ATOMS: atom_id res chain seq x y z
N ARG A 1 22.55 9.33 0.12
CA ARG A 1 22.38 8.89 -1.29
C ARG A 1 21.87 10.01 -2.19
N VAL A 2 20.87 10.83 -1.75
CA VAL A 2 20.34 11.93 -2.58
C VAL A 2 21.48 12.87 -3.02
N ALA A 3 22.29 13.40 -2.10
CA ALA A 3 23.43 14.27 -2.43
C ALA A 3 24.44 13.62 -3.41
N GLN A 4 24.63 12.31 -3.33
CA GLN A 4 25.46 11.58 -4.30
C GLN A 4 24.82 11.60 -5.70
N MET A 5 23.53 11.31 -5.80
CA MET A 5 22.80 11.33 -7.07
C MET A 5 22.82 12.73 -7.70
N GLU A 6 22.67 13.79 -6.89
CA GLU A 6 22.78 15.18 -7.36
C GLU A 6 24.16 15.49 -7.90
N ALA A 7 25.23 15.05 -7.21
CA ALA A 7 26.60 15.22 -7.67
C ALA A 7 26.89 14.44 -8.98
N GLU A 8 26.17 13.35 -9.23
CA GLU A 8 26.22 12.57 -10.46
C GLU A 8 25.33 13.12 -11.59
N GLY A 9 24.63 14.25 -11.34
CA GLY A 9 23.84 14.97 -12.34
C GLY A 9 22.34 14.73 -12.28
N THR A 10 21.83 13.93 -11.32
CA THR A 10 20.39 13.77 -11.12
C THR A 10 19.77 15.08 -10.63
N ARG A 11 18.66 15.48 -11.23
CA ARG A 11 17.92 16.67 -10.83
C ARG A 11 16.61 16.29 -10.18
N PHE A 12 16.43 16.65 -8.92
CA PHE A 12 15.19 16.48 -8.20
C PHE A 12 14.31 17.72 -8.35
N ARG A 13 13.03 17.53 -8.67
CA ARG A 13 12.04 18.58 -8.77
C ARG A 13 10.82 18.19 -7.94
N ALA A 14 10.91 18.45 -6.64
CA ALA A 14 9.83 18.20 -5.71
C ALA A 14 8.72 19.25 -5.83
N GLY A 15 7.53 18.94 -5.27
CA GLY A 15 6.39 19.85 -5.28
C GLY A 15 5.74 20.01 -6.66
N VAL A 16 5.96 19.06 -7.57
CA VAL A 16 5.37 19.07 -8.92
C VAL A 16 4.50 17.84 -9.10
N ASN A 17 3.23 18.05 -9.37
CA ASN A 17 2.25 17.00 -9.65
C ASN A 17 2.08 16.86 -11.17
N ILE A 18 2.55 15.75 -11.75
CA ILE A 18 2.38 15.45 -13.17
C ILE A 18 0.89 15.16 -13.45
N GLY A 19 0.38 15.85 -14.45
CA GLY A 19 -1.04 15.84 -14.79
C GLY A 19 -1.80 17.07 -14.24
N VAL A 20 -1.19 17.83 -13.33
CA VAL A 20 -1.75 19.08 -12.78
C VAL A 20 -0.84 20.26 -13.08
N ASP A 21 0.42 20.24 -12.58
CA ASP A 21 1.38 21.33 -12.76
C ASP A 21 2.12 21.23 -14.10
N ILE A 22 2.33 20.02 -14.58
CA ILE A 22 2.91 19.72 -15.89
C ILE A 22 2.03 18.64 -16.52
N THR A 23 1.54 18.90 -17.73
CA THR A 23 0.74 17.93 -18.46
C THR A 23 1.59 16.76 -18.96
N TRP A 24 0.96 15.61 -19.23
CA TRP A 24 1.66 14.47 -19.81
C TRP A 24 2.22 14.77 -21.20
N GLU A 25 1.49 15.53 -22.04
CA GLU A 25 1.94 15.98 -23.35
C GLU A 25 3.20 16.83 -23.22
N GLU A 26 3.19 17.82 -22.30
CA GLU A 26 4.33 18.67 -22.05
C GLU A 26 5.53 17.87 -21.53
N LEU A 27 5.32 16.91 -20.63
CA LEU A 27 6.39 16.04 -20.11
C LEU A 27 7.05 15.25 -21.25
N ARG A 28 6.26 14.58 -22.08
CA ARG A 28 6.76 13.78 -23.21
C ARG A 28 7.40 14.63 -24.31
N SER A 29 6.98 15.87 -24.49
CA SER A 29 7.62 16.79 -25.45
C SER A 29 9.00 17.29 -25.01
N ARG A 30 9.29 17.23 -23.70
CA ARG A 30 10.56 17.72 -23.11
C ARG A 30 11.61 16.63 -22.96
N TYR A 31 11.22 15.36 -22.91
CA TYR A 31 12.10 14.24 -22.60
C TYR A 31 11.96 13.14 -23.63
N ASP A 32 13.06 12.52 -24.00
CA ASP A 32 13.15 11.44 -24.98
C ASP A 32 12.59 10.10 -24.44
N ALA A 33 12.51 9.95 -23.11
CA ALA A 33 11.90 8.82 -22.43
C ALA A 33 11.36 9.23 -21.05
N VAL A 34 10.26 8.62 -20.63
CA VAL A 34 9.63 8.83 -19.32
C VAL A 34 9.53 7.50 -18.58
N ILE A 35 9.92 7.47 -17.30
CA ILE A 35 9.75 6.30 -16.44
C ILE A 35 8.69 6.61 -15.37
N VAL A 36 7.61 5.81 -15.34
CA VAL A 36 6.59 5.86 -14.29
C VAL A 36 7.05 4.99 -13.12
N ALA A 37 7.39 5.62 -12.01
CA ALA A 37 7.86 4.95 -10.80
C ALA A 37 7.10 5.45 -9.55
N THR A 38 5.79 5.71 -9.71
CA THR A 38 4.92 6.40 -8.74
C THR A 38 4.42 5.51 -7.60
N GLY A 39 4.73 4.22 -7.64
CA GLY A 39 4.19 3.25 -6.67
C GLY A 39 2.74 2.86 -6.98
N ALA A 40 2.11 2.17 -6.03
CA ALA A 40 0.70 1.74 -6.06
C ALA A 40 0.06 2.22 -4.76
N THR A 41 -0.52 3.41 -4.77
CA THR A 41 -0.96 4.14 -3.58
C THR A 41 -2.48 4.26 -3.45
N LYS A 42 -3.27 3.79 -4.43
CA LYS A 42 -4.73 3.76 -4.33
C LYS A 42 -5.16 2.78 -3.23
N PRO A 43 -5.70 3.26 -2.10
CA PRO A 43 -6.03 2.40 -0.98
C PRO A 43 -7.20 1.48 -1.31
N ARG A 44 -7.17 0.26 -0.78
CA ARG A 44 -8.34 -0.63 -0.79
C ARG A 44 -9.33 -0.15 0.25
N ASP A 45 -10.55 0.12 -0.18
CA ASP A 45 -11.64 0.51 0.70
C ASP A 45 -12.50 -0.69 1.14
N LEU A 46 -13.38 -0.45 2.09
CA LEU A 46 -14.35 -1.40 2.62
C LEU A 46 -15.76 -0.82 2.49
N ASP A 47 -16.50 -1.30 1.49
CA ASP A 47 -17.86 -0.86 1.22
C ASP A 47 -18.86 -1.55 2.17
N VAL A 48 -18.99 -0.99 3.36
CA VAL A 48 -19.96 -1.43 4.39
C VAL A 48 -20.65 -0.22 5.02
N ALA A 49 -21.83 -0.44 5.60
CA ALA A 49 -22.59 0.63 6.25
C ALA A 49 -21.76 1.37 7.31
N GLY A 50 -21.87 2.69 7.34
CA GLY A 50 -21.16 3.57 8.27
C GLY A 50 -19.72 3.92 7.86
N ARG A 51 -19.31 3.60 6.63
CA ARG A 51 -17.93 3.90 6.14
C ARG A 51 -17.58 5.39 6.21
N ASP A 52 -18.56 6.25 6.10
CA ASP A 52 -18.45 7.71 6.07
C ASP A 52 -18.53 8.37 7.46
N LEU A 53 -18.63 7.59 8.54
CA LEU A 53 -18.60 8.11 9.90
C LEU A 53 -17.24 8.78 10.21
N ALA A 54 -17.29 9.92 10.88
CA ALA A 54 -16.10 10.58 11.41
C ALA A 54 -15.39 9.65 12.40
N GLY A 55 -14.11 9.37 12.17
CA GLY A 55 -13.32 8.40 12.93
C GLY A 55 -12.90 7.16 12.10
N VAL A 56 -13.42 6.99 10.87
CA VAL A 56 -13.00 5.93 9.94
C VAL A 56 -12.07 6.53 8.88
N HIS A 57 -10.79 6.16 8.91
CA HIS A 57 -9.74 6.74 8.06
C HIS A 57 -8.94 5.66 7.34
N PHE A 58 -8.35 6.00 6.21
CA PHE A 58 -7.29 5.17 5.63
C PHE A 58 -6.03 5.24 6.50
N ALA A 59 -5.31 4.14 6.58
CA ALA A 59 -4.07 4.06 7.36
C ALA A 59 -3.04 5.11 6.93
N MET A 60 -2.90 5.36 5.62
CA MET A 60 -1.93 6.33 5.11
C MET A 60 -2.28 7.78 5.43
N ASP A 61 -3.56 8.14 5.56
CA ASP A 61 -3.95 9.48 6.01
C ASP A 61 -3.46 9.73 7.43
N TYR A 62 -3.59 8.73 8.30
CA TYR A 62 -3.11 8.79 9.68
C TYR A 62 -1.58 8.81 9.77
N LEU A 63 -0.91 7.86 9.10
CA LEU A 63 0.54 7.72 9.18
C LEU A 63 1.29 8.89 8.56
N THR A 64 0.80 9.42 7.44
CA THR A 64 1.41 10.58 6.79
C THR A 64 1.38 11.81 7.70
N GLN A 65 0.25 12.09 8.34
CA GLN A 65 0.11 13.19 9.31
C GLN A 65 1.02 12.99 10.52
N ALA A 66 1.09 11.77 11.05
CA ALA A 66 1.96 11.45 12.19
C ALA A 66 3.43 11.66 11.85
N ASN A 67 3.88 11.24 10.67
CA ASN A 67 5.26 11.44 10.23
C ASN A 67 5.61 12.92 10.07
N ARG A 68 4.71 13.73 9.50
CA ARG A 68 4.90 15.19 9.38
C ARG A 68 5.01 15.86 10.75
N ALA A 69 4.15 15.47 11.70
CA ALA A 69 4.21 15.99 13.06
C ALA A 69 5.52 15.62 13.77
N VAL A 70 6.01 14.38 13.61
CA VAL A 70 7.31 13.92 14.14
C VAL A 70 8.47 14.68 13.49
N ALA A 71 8.35 15.06 12.22
CA ALA A 71 9.34 15.89 11.53
C ALA A 71 9.33 17.36 11.98
N GLY A 72 8.44 17.74 12.90
CA GLY A 72 8.32 19.10 13.45
C GLY A 72 7.40 20.02 12.64
N GLU A 73 6.64 19.48 11.69
CA GLU A 73 5.67 20.26 10.93
C GLU A 73 4.40 20.50 11.77
N SER A 74 3.78 21.66 11.60
CA SER A 74 2.44 21.93 12.11
C SER A 74 1.42 21.21 11.23
N VAL A 75 0.64 20.31 11.82
CA VAL A 75 -0.44 19.56 11.13
C VAL A 75 -1.78 19.97 11.76
N PRO A 76 -2.48 20.95 11.18
CA PRO A 76 -3.82 21.32 11.66
C PRO A 76 -4.77 20.12 11.60
N ASP A 77 -5.64 19.99 12.59
CA ASP A 77 -6.65 18.90 12.67
C ASP A 77 -6.08 17.48 12.55
N GLN A 78 -4.88 17.27 13.08
CA GLN A 78 -4.22 15.97 13.06
C GLN A 78 -5.11 14.88 13.68
N ILE A 79 -5.26 13.75 12.98
CA ILE A 79 -5.87 12.55 13.53
C ILE A 79 -5.00 12.06 14.70
N SER A 80 -5.54 12.12 15.92
CA SER A 80 -4.84 11.70 17.13
C SER A 80 -5.51 10.52 17.81
N ALA A 81 -4.73 9.51 18.15
CA ALA A 81 -5.17 8.35 18.92
C ALA A 81 -5.13 8.56 20.44
N ALA A 82 -4.64 9.71 20.92
CA ALA A 82 -4.51 10.00 22.35
C ALA A 82 -5.86 9.86 23.07
N GLY A 83 -5.92 9.01 24.11
CA GLY A 83 -7.11 8.78 24.92
C GLY A 83 -8.26 8.07 24.20
N LYS A 84 -8.01 7.38 23.08
CA LYS A 84 -9.03 6.74 22.25
C LYS A 84 -8.89 5.22 22.19
N HIS A 85 -10.00 4.54 21.92
CA HIS A 85 -10.04 3.14 21.53
C HIS A 85 -9.85 3.02 20.02
N VAL A 86 -8.79 2.37 19.60
CA VAL A 86 -8.38 2.25 18.19
C VAL A 86 -8.57 0.82 17.69
N VAL A 87 -9.23 0.67 16.55
CA VAL A 87 -9.28 -0.60 15.82
C VAL A 87 -8.57 -0.45 14.47
N ILE A 88 -7.72 -1.41 14.13
CA ILE A 88 -6.98 -1.45 12.87
C ILE A 88 -7.46 -2.64 12.06
N LEU A 89 -7.94 -2.41 10.85
CA LEU A 89 -8.37 -3.46 9.93
C LEU A 89 -7.21 -3.81 8.98
N GLY A 90 -6.64 -5.00 9.17
CA GLY A 90 -5.50 -5.52 8.40
C GLY A 90 -4.29 -5.84 9.25
N GLY A 91 -3.71 -7.02 9.03
CA GLY A 91 -2.63 -7.58 9.85
C GLY A 91 -1.23 -7.51 9.22
N GLY A 92 -1.02 -6.66 8.20
CA GLY A 92 0.28 -6.46 7.55
C GLY A 92 1.11 -5.33 8.18
N ASP A 93 2.24 -4.99 7.56
CA ASP A 93 3.20 -3.98 8.06
C ASP A 93 2.56 -2.62 8.29
N THR A 94 1.71 -2.15 7.35
CA THR A 94 0.97 -0.89 7.53
C THR A 94 0.08 -0.91 8.78
N GLY A 95 -0.52 -2.06 9.10
CA GLY A 95 -1.29 -2.24 10.33
C GLY A 95 -0.40 -2.16 11.59
N ALA A 96 0.80 -2.74 11.53
CA ALA A 96 1.79 -2.66 12.60
C ALA A 96 2.27 -1.22 12.82
N ASP A 97 2.48 -0.46 11.75
CA ASP A 97 2.84 0.96 11.83
C ASP A 97 1.73 1.81 12.48
N CYS A 98 0.46 1.55 12.11
CA CYS A 98 -0.68 2.20 12.76
C CYS A 98 -0.75 1.86 14.26
N LEU A 99 -0.50 0.60 14.63
CA LEU A 99 -0.50 0.15 16.02
C LEU A 99 0.58 0.86 16.82
N GLY A 100 1.84 0.85 16.36
CA GLY A 100 2.94 1.53 17.03
C GLY A 100 2.72 3.04 17.16
N THR A 101 2.22 3.67 16.09
CA THR A 101 1.91 5.10 16.10
C THR A 101 0.80 5.43 17.11
N ALA A 102 -0.30 4.67 17.14
CA ALA A 102 -1.40 4.87 18.07
C ALA A 102 -0.97 4.64 19.53
N THR A 103 -0.14 3.62 19.77
CA THR A 103 0.44 3.34 21.08
C THR A 103 1.28 4.50 21.58
N ARG A 104 2.17 5.04 20.75
CA ARG A 104 3.06 6.15 21.11
C ARG A 104 2.32 7.48 21.25
N GLN A 105 1.14 7.63 20.62
CA GLN A 105 0.25 8.76 20.84
C GLN A 105 -0.58 8.63 22.13
N GLY A 106 -0.55 7.49 22.84
CA GLY A 106 -1.28 7.29 24.10
C GLY A 106 -2.73 6.82 23.90
N ALA A 107 -2.97 5.92 22.95
CA ALA A 107 -4.27 5.25 22.83
C ALA A 107 -4.63 4.47 24.10
N LEU A 108 -5.92 4.43 24.46
CA LEU A 108 -6.43 3.63 25.60
C LEU A 108 -6.39 2.12 25.28
N SER A 109 -6.67 1.77 24.06
CA SER A 109 -6.52 0.40 23.54
C SER A 109 -6.26 0.43 22.05
N VAL A 110 -5.52 -0.57 21.55
CA VAL A 110 -5.32 -0.80 20.12
C VAL A 110 -5.60 -2.26 19.82
N THR A 111 -6.54 -2.53 18.93
CA THR A 111 -6.88 -3.89 18.49
C THR A 111 -6.72 -3.99 16.98
N THR A 112 -5.88 -4.90 16.52
CA THR A 112 -5.76 -5.23 15.09
C THR A 112 -6.64 -6.42 14.76
N LEU A 113 -7.47 -6.29 13.72
CA LEU A 113 -8.36 -7.33 13.23
C LEU A 113 -7.91 -7.83 11.86
N ALA A 114 -7.65 -9.13 11.74
CA ALA A 114 -7.35 -9.80 10.50
C ALA A 114 -8.49 -10.75 10.11
N ILE A 115 -8.93 -10.69 8.86
CA ILE A 115 -9.98 -11.57 8.32
C ILE A 115 -9.50 -13.02 8.15
N GLY A 116 -8.20 -13.23 8.00
CA GLY A 116 -7.59 -14.55 7.84
C GLY A 116 -7.30 -15.24 9.15
N LYS A 117 -6.91 -16.52 9.05
CA LYS A 117 -6.33 -17.27 10.16
C LYS A 117 -4.98 -16.71 10.55
N GLN A 118 -4.62 -16.88 11.82
CA GLN A 118 -3.26 -16.63 12.26
C GLN A 118 -2.29 -17.52 11.47
N PRO A 119 -1.25 -16.97 10.87
CA PRO A 119 -0.22 -17.76 10.21
C PRO A 119 0.46 -18.72 11.20
N ALA A 120 1.00 -19.82 10.67
CA ALA A 120 1.77 -20.76 11.48
C ALA A 120 3.09 -20.14 11.95
N GLY A 121 3.59 -20.54 13.12
CA GLY A 121 4.89 -20.10 13.65
C GLY A 121 6.08 -20.71 12.89
N GLU A 122 5.85 -21.82 12.18
CA GLU A 122 6.86 -22.56 11.45
C GLU A 122 6.39 -22.85 10.02
N ARG A 123 7.33 -23.17 9.14
CA ARG A 123 7.06 -23.55 7.75
C ARG A 123 6.18 -24.80 7.69
N THR A 124 5.08 -24.70 7.00
CA THR A 124 4.13 -25.80 6.83
C THR A 124 4.48 -26.67 5.61
N ALA A 125 3.97 -27.92 5.57
CA ALA A 125 4.24 -28.87 4.49
C ALA A 125 3.75 -28.39 3.11
N ASN A 126 2.73 -27.54 3.07
CA ASN A 126 2.23 -26.94 1.82
C ASN A 126 3.02 -25.69 1.37
N GLN A 127 4.07 -25.32 2.09
CA GLN A 127 5.00 -24.23 1.73
C GLN A 127 6.45 -24.73 1.83
N PRO A 128 6.85 -25.77 1.05
CA PRO A 128 8.17 -26.38 1.16
C PRO A 128 9.26 -25.42 0.67
N TRP A 129 10.49 -25.63 1.15
CA TRP A 129 11.66 -24.96 0.57
C TRP A 129 11.74 -25.29 -0.94
N PRO A 130 12.07 -24.35 -1.84
CA PRO A 130 12.52 -22.98 -1.58
C PRO A 130 11.42 -21.91 -1.66
N THR A 131 10.14 -22.26 -1.56
CA THR A 131 9.06 -21.28 -1.61
C THR A 131 9.13 -20.31 -0.42
N TYR A 132 8.64 -19.08 -0.63
CA TYR A 132 8.54 -18.09 0.45
C TYR A 132 7.40 -18.48 1.43
N PRO A 133 7.68 -18.72 2.71
CA PRO A 133 6.65 -19.14 3.64
C PRO A 133 5.87 -17.94 4.17
N THR A 134 4.57 -18.13 4.43
CA THR A 134 3.78 -17.19 5.22
C THR A 134 3.86 -17.61 6.69
N LEU A 135 4.63 -16.88 7.47
CA LEU A 135 4.86 -17.16 8.89
C LEU A 135 4.19 -16.13 9.79
N PHE A 136 3.91 -16.53 11.02
CA PHE A 136 3.50 -15.60 12.06
C PHE A 136 4.70 -14.77 12.49
N GLU A 137 4.67 -13.49 12.12
CA GLU A 137 5.72 -12.54 12.47
C GLU A 137 5.21 -11.55 13.52
N VAL A 138 6.10 -11.17 14.43
CA VAL A 138 5.85 -10.16 15.45
C VAL A 138 6.77 -8.99 15.16
N ALA A 139 6.19 -7.89 14.65
CA ALA A 139 6.92 -6.64 14.52
C ALA A 139 7.15 -6.02 15.92
N SER A 140 8.20 -5.23 16.07
CA SER A 140 8.52 -4.56 17.35
C SER A 140 7.35 -3.76 17.92
N ALA A 141 6.57 -3.12 17.06
CA ALA A 141 5.35 -2.40 17.47
C ALA A 141 4.34 -3.28 18.21
N HIS A 142 4.23 -4.57 17.85
CA HIS A 142 3.32 -5.50 18.52
C HIS A 142 3.80 -5.91 19.92
N GLU A 143 5.08 -5.74 20.22
CA GLU A 143 5.64 -6.01 21.55
C GLU A 143 5.42 -4.83 22.52
N GLU A 144 5.17 -3.62 21.97
CA GLU A 144 4.95 -2.43 22.78
C GLU A 144 3.57 -2.43 23.46
N PHE A 145 2.50 -2.76 22.69
CA PHE A 145 1.12 -2.70 23.17
C PHE A 145 0.14 -3.32 22.18
N GLY A 146 -1.12 -3.51 22.61
CA GLY A 146 -2.24 -3.86 21.75
C GLY A 146 -2.48 -5.36 21.61
N GLU A 147 -3.58 -5.69 20.94
CA GLU A 147 -4.01 -7.05 20.68
C GLU A 147 -4.14 -7.31 19.19
N ARG A 148 -3.83 -8.54 18.76
CA ARG A 148 -4.11 -9.02 17.41
C ARG A 148 -5.16 -10.12 17.44
N LYS A 149 -6.25 -9.94 16.70
CA LYS A 149 -7.35 -10.91 16.57
C LYS A 149 -7.48 -11.35 15.12
N TYR A 150 -7.64 -12.63 14.92
CA TYR A 150 -7.73 -13.28 13.62
C TYR A 150 -9.14 -13.82 13.39
N GLU A 151 -9.46 -14.13 12.13
CA GLU A 151 -10.77 -14.66 11.72
C GLU A 151 -11.95 -13.76 12.13
N HIS A 152 -11.74 -12.42 12.00
CA HIS A 152 -12.75 -11.42 12.26
C HIS A 152 -13.12 -10.66 10.98
N SER A 153 -14.37 -10.76 10.58
CA SER A 153 -14.95 -10.02 9.45
C SER A 153 -15.64 -8.76 9.95
N THR A 154 -15.37 -7.63 9.31
CA THR A 154 -16.11 -6.39 9.55
C THR A 154 -17.45 -6.44 8.85
N VAL A 155 -18.53 -6.19 9.58
CA VAL A 155 -19.91 -6.17 9.08
C VAL A 155 -20.39 -4.75 8.80
N SER A 156 -20.13 -3.83 9.73
CA SER A 156 -20.49 -2.41 9.59
C SER A 156 -19.74 -1.56 10.62
N PHE A 157 -19.64 -0.28 10.35
CA PHE A 157 -19.27 0.71 11.36
C PHE A 157 -20.53 1.18 12.09
N VAL A 158 -20.43 1.42 13.39
CA VAL A 158 -21.53 1.86 14.26
C VAL A 158 -21.21 3.25 14.76
N GLY A 159 -22.18 4.16 14.71
CA GLY A 159 -21.96 5.53 15.15
C GLY A 159 -23.25 6.23 15.55
N GLU A 160 -23.07 7.37 16.22
CA GLU A 160 -24.13 8.27 16.64
C GLU A 160 -23.81 9.70 16.21
N ASN A 161 -24.80 10.43 15.70
CA ASN A 161 -24.63 11.80 15.23
C ASN A 161 -23.49 11.99 14.21
N GLY A 162 -23.26 10.99 13.35
CA GLY A 162 -22.19 11.04 12.33
C GLY A 162 -20.78 10.70 12.85
N VAL A 163 -20.63 10.32 14.12
CA VAL A 163 -19.35 9.99 14.75
C VAL A 163 -19.29 8.50 15.08
N LEU A 164 -18.16 7.86 14.82
CA LEU A 164 -17.90 6.46 15.13
C LEU A 164 -17.96 6.21 16.65
N THR A 165 -18.64 5.14 17.05
CA THR A 165 -18.70 4.66 18.45
C THR A 165 -18.31 3.19 18.58
N GLY A 166 -18.21 2.49 17.46
CA GLY A 166 -17.83 1.09 17.47
C GLY A 166 -17.83 0.44 16.10
N LEU A 167 -17.46 -0.83 16.10
CA LEU A 167 -17.36 -1.67 14.92
C LEU A 167 -18.16 -2.95 15.15
N ARG A 168 -19.11 -3.27 14.27
CA ARG A 168 -19.81 -4.55 14.25
C ARG A 168 -18.94 -5.55 13.49
N VAL A 169 -18.55 -6.61 14.17
CA VAL A 169 -17.75 -7.71 13.60
C VAL A 169 -18.48 -9.04 13.77
N ALA A 170 -18.12 -10.01 12.92
CA ALA A 170 -18.51 -11.41 13.06
C ALA A 170 -17.28 -12.30 12.94
N ASP A 171 -17.38 -13.54 13.38
CA ASP A 171 -16.36 -14.54 13.05
C ASP A 171 -16.32 -14.76 11.54
N THR A 172 -15.17 -15.12 11.01
CA THR A 172 -15.00 -15.35 9.57
C THR A 172 -15.22 -16.82 9.26
N GLU A 173 -16.05 -17.11 8.29
CA GLU A 173 -16.16 -18.43 7.66
C GLU A 173 -15.61 -18.39 6.22
N PHE A 174 -15.21 -19.55 5.72
CA PHE A 174 -14.69 -19.69 4.37
C PHE A 174 -15.67 -20.51 3.53
N VAL A 175 -16.37 -19.84 2.62
CA VAL A 175 -17.40 -20.42 1.77
C VAL A 175 -17.08 -20.10 0.31
N ASP A 176 -17.04 -21.10 -0.55
CA ASP A 176 -16.83 -20.98 -2.01
C ASP A 176 -15.61 -20.12 -2.38
N GLY A 177 -14.49 -20.32 -1.68
CA GLY A 177 -13.25 -19.59 -1.93
C GLY A 177 -13.22 -18.16 -1.37
N LYS A 178 -14.25 -17.71 -0.66
CA LYS A 178 -14.37 -16.38 -0.08
C LYS A 178 -14.43 -16.41 1.43
N ARG A 179 -13.87 -15.39 2.06
CA ARG A 179 -14.01 -15.13 3.49
C ARG A 179 -15.24 -14.27 3.70
N LEU A 180 -16.20 -14.77 4.46
CA LEU A 180 -17.49 -14.12 4.71
C LEU A 180 -17.74 -14.02 6.22
N PRO A 181 -18.52 -13.02 6.68
CA PRO A 181 -18.96 -12.97 8.07
C PRO A 181 -19.92 -14.12 8.35
N LYS A 182 -19.67 -14.87 9.43
CA LYS A 182 -20.49 -15.98 9.89
C LYS A 182 -21.73 -15.45 10.63
N ALA A 183 -22.89 -15.74 10.10
CA ALA A 183 -24.16 -15.32 10.68
C ALA A 183 -24.35 -15.82 12.11
N GLY A 184 -24.93 -14.98 13.00
CA GLY A 184 -25.20 -15.32 14.39
C GLY A 184 -23.98 -15.20 15.33
N THR A 185 -22.85 -14.68 14.85
CA THR A 185 -21.65 -14.43 15.66
C THR A 185 -21.33 -12.96 15.80
N GLU A 186 -22.25 -12.08 15.38
CA GLU A 186 -22.07 -10.66 15.37
C GLU A 186 -21.93 -10.09 16.79
N ARG A 187 -20.98 -9.17 16.94
CA ARG A 187 -20.74 -8.43 18.18
C ARG A 187 -20.20 -7.05 17.86
N ILE A 188 -20.35 -6.13 18.81
CA ILE A 188 -19.81 -4.77 18.69
C ILE A 188 -18.51 -4.67 19.50
N ILE A 189 -17.48 -4.14 18.87
CA ILE A 189 -16.23 -3.72 19.50
C ILE A 189 -16.27 -2.20 19.62
N PRO A 190 -16.15 -1.60 20.81
CA PRO A 190 -16.05 -0.15 20.98
C PRO A 190 -14.83 0.40 20.22
N ALA A 191 -15.01 1.50 19.49
CA ALA A 191 -13.94 2.17 18.78
C ALA A 191 -14.28 3.66 18.57
N ASP A 192 -13.32 4.53 18.87
CA ASP A 192 -13.36 5.95 18.56
C ASP A 192 -12.65 6.25 17.22
N LEU A 193 -11.71 5.38 16.82
CA LEU A 193 -11.00 5.45 15.56
C LEU A 193 -10.87 4.04 14.93
N VAL A 194 -11.06 4.01 13.61
CA VAL A 194 -10.74 2.83 12.80
C VAL A 194 -9.78 3.22 11.68
N PHE A 195 -8.69 2.44 11.53
CA PHE A 195 -7.74 2.60 10.44
C PHE A 195 -7.84 1.45 9.46
N LEU A 196 -8.10 1.76 8.18
CA LEU A 196 -8.16 0.78 7.10
C LEU A 196 -6.74 0.55 6.54
N ALA A 197 -6.11 -0.55 6.97
CA ALA A 197 -4.79 -1.01 6.53
C ALA A 197 -4.92 -2.24 5.61
N LEU A 198 -5.83 -2.15 4.61
CA LEU A 198 -6.26 -3.27 3.76
C LEU A 198 -5.40 -3.46 2.50
N GLY A 199 -4.29 -2.72 2.37
CA GLY A 199 -3.43 -2.70 1.19
C GLY A 199 -3.97 -1.78 0.09
N PHE A 200 -3.43 -1.94 -1.12
CA PHE A 200 -3.69 -1.04 -2.24
C PHE A 200 -4.20 -1.80 -3.46
N THR A 201 -4.81 -1.06 -4.40
CA THR A 201 -5.45 -1.62 -5.61
C THR A 201 -4.79 -1.13 -6.91
N GLY A 202 -3.57 -0.62 -6.87
CA GLY A 202 -2.85 -0.11 -8.03
C GLY A 202 -2.44 1.34 -7.89
N VAL A 203 -2.19 1.99 -9.03
CA VAL A 203 -1.81 3.40 -9.09
C VAL A 203 -3.02 4.31 -8.84
N GLU A 204 -2.78 5.56 -8.48
CA GLU A 204 -3.80 6.61 -8.52
C GLU A 204 -4.07 6.97 -9.99
N GLY A 205 -4.96 6.17 -10.62
CA GLY A 205 -5.07 6.09 -12.06
C GLY A 205 -5.87 7.19 -12.74
N ASP A 206 -6.78 7.86 -12.03
CA ASP A 206 -7.79 8.73 -12.66
C ASP A 206 -7.15 9.86 -13.48
N GLN A 207 -6.05 10.46 -13.00
CA GLN A 207 -5.30 11.47 -13.75
C GLN A 207 -4.32 10.84 -14.77
N LEU A 208 -3.72 9.72 -14.43
CA LEU A 208 -2.79 9.01 -15.30
C LEU A 208 -3.50 8.51 -16.55
N GLU A 209 -4.63 7.82 -16.42
CA GLU A 209 -5.42 7.33 -17.56
C GLU A 209 -6.01 8.47 -18.42
N ALA A 210 -6.59 9.48 -17.78
CA ALA A 210 -7.26 10.57 -18.47
C ALA A 210 -6.33 11.45 -19.31
N GLN A 211 -5.05 11.57 -18.93
CA GLN A 211 -4.12 12.49 -19.58
C GLN A 211 -2.98 11.80 -20.33
N SER A 212 -2.57 10.59 -19.92
CA SER A 212 -1.38 9.94 -20.47
C SER A 212 -1.69 8.90 -21.54
N GLU A 213 -2.93 8.43 -21.65
CA GLU A 213 -3.35 7.28 -22.47
C GLU A 213 -2.60 5.97 -22.11
N VAL A 214 -1.92 5.93 -20.95
CA VAL A 214 -1.22 4.75 -20.46
C VAL A 214 -2.25 3.70 -20.04
N ALA A 215 -2.15 2.49 -20.58
CA ALA A 215 -3.08 1.41 -20.25
C ALA A 215 -2.82 0.82 -18.88
N LEU A 216 -3.88 0.56 -18.12
CA LEU A 216 -3.85 -0.18 -16.87
C LEU A 216 -4.23 -1.65 -17.07
N ASP A 217 -3.71 -2.53 -16.24
CA ASP A 217 -4.11 -3.92 -16.16
C ASP A 217 -5.41 -4.08 -15.33
N LYS A 218 -5.93 -5.32 -15.26
CA LYS A 218 -7.16 -5.63 -14.49
C LYS A 218 -7.03 -5.39 -12.97
N ARG A 219 -5.81 -5.15 -12.47
CA ARG A 219 -5.52 -4.86 -11.06
C ARG A 219 -5.32 -3.37 -10.80
N GLY A 220 -5.39 -2.54 -11.83
CA GLY A 220 -5.13 -1.11 -11.75
C GLY A 220 -3.65 -0.74 -11.76
N ASN A 221 -2.75 -1.63 -12.18
CA ASN A 221 -1.34 -1.32 -12.37
C ASN A 221 -1.09 -0.91 -13.81
N VAL A 222 -0.04 -0.13 -14.04
CA VAL A 222 0.36 0.25 -15.41
C VAL A 222 0.82 -0.99 -16.17
N SER A 223 0.17 -1.25 -17.30
CA SER A 223 0.51 -2.36 -18.19
C SER A 223 1.88 -2.16 -18.83
N ARG A 224 2.66 -3.24 -18.94
CA ARG A 224 4.00 -3.22 -19.54
C ARG A 224 4.32 -4.51 -20.28
N ASP A 225 5.20 -4.41 -21.24
CA ASP A 225 5.73 -5.55 -21.99
C ASP A 225 7.00 -6.15 -21.34
N ALA A 226 7.65 -7.07 -22.05
CA ALA A 226 8.90 -7.70 -21.61
C ALA A 226 10.10 -6.73 -21.53
N ASN A 227 10.02 -5.58 -22.18
CA ASN A 227 11.02 -4.54 -22.23
C ASN A 227 10.73 -3.36 -21.29
N TRP A 228 9.81 -3.54 -20.34
CA TRP A 228 9.39 -2.50 -19.39
C TRP A 228 8.59 -1.34 -20.03
N THR A 229 8.31 -1.41 -21.34
CA THR A 229 7.59 -0.39 -22.10
C THR A 229 6.09 -0.53 -21.89
N THR A 230 5.41 0.58 -21.76
CA THR A 230 3.93 0.64 -21.73
C THR A 230 3.35 0.50 -23.14
N ASN A 231 2.07 0.78 -23.33
CA ASN A 231 1.49 0.93 -24.66
C ASN A 231 2.01 2.16 -25.44
N LEU A 232 2.74 3.05 -24.76
CA LEU A 232 3.41 4.22 -25.37
C LEU A 232 4.92 3.92 -25.50
N PRO A 233 5.51 4.06 -26.69
CA PRO A 233 6.86 3.56 -26.96
C PRO A 233 7.99 4.26 -26.20
N ASP A 234 7.75 5.48 -25.75
CA ASP A 234 8.68 6.34 -24.99
C ASP A 234 8.39 6.35 -23.47
N VAL A 235 7.39 5.56 -23.02
CA VAL A 235 6.96 5.51 -21.61
C VAL A 235 7.21 4.12 -21.04
N PHE A 236 8.00 4.07 -19.98
CA PHE A 236 8.40 2.86 -19.26
C PHE A 236 7.80 2.86 -17.86
N VAL A 237 7.71 1.68 -17.23
CA VAL A 237 7.19 1.56 -15.87
C VAL A 237 7.94 0.52 -15.05
N CYS A 238 8.21 0.83 -13.76
CA CYS A 238 8.86 -0.07 -12.83
C CYS A 238 8.29 0.04 -11.41
N GLY A 239 8.69 -0.89 -10.56
CA GLY A 239 8.25 -0.96 -9.18
C GLY A 239 6.76 -1.24 -9.05
N ASP A 240 6.18 -0.82 -7.93
CA ASP A 240 4.79 -1.13 -7.61
C ASP A 240 3.79 -0.54 -8.63
N ALA A 241 4.16 0.52 -9.34
CA ALA A 241 3.31 1.08 -10.39
C ALA A 241 2.98 0.08 -11.52
N GLY A 242 3.94 -0.81 -11.87
CA GLY A 242 3.74 -1.84 -12.90
C GLY A 242 3.55 -3.24 -12.34
N ARG A 243 4.09 -3.54 -11.16
CA ARG A 243 4.02 -4.84 -10.51
C ARG A 243 2.80 -5.01 -9.61
N GLY A 244 2.28 -3.93 -9.08
CA GLY A 244 1.45 -3.90 -7.90
C GLY A 244 2.30 -3.89 -6.63
N GLN A 245 1.66 -3.67 -5.51
CA GLN A 245 2.28 -3.57 -4.19
C GLN A 245 3.26 -4.73 -3.92
N SER A 246 4.52 -4.41 -3.61
CA SER A 246 5.60 -5.38 -3.48
C SER A 246 6.71 -4.90 -2.53
N LEU A 247 7.81 -5.67 -2.43
CA LEU A 247 8.95 -5.32 -1.61
C LEU A 247 9.86 -4.31 -2.32
N ILE A 248 10.52 -3.45 -1.52
CA ILE A 248 11.46 -2.44 -2.02
C ILE A 248 12.62 -3.05 -2.84
N VAL A 249 13.06 -4.27 -2.51
CA VAL A 249 14.10 -4.97 -3.26
C VAL A 249 13.69 -5.25 -4.71
N TRP A 250 12.40 -5.52 -4.95
CA TRP A 250 11.86 -5.65 -6.31
C TRP A 250 11.84 -4.30 -7.03
N ALA A 251 11.41 -3.24 -6.36
CA ALA A 251 11.39 -1.90 -6.95
C ALA A 251 12.79 -1.45 -7.38
N ILE A 252 13.82 -1.68 -6.55
CA ILE A 252 15.22 -1.39 -6.87
C ILE A 252 15.71 -2.23 -8.07
N ALA A 253 15.44 -3.53 -8.07
CA ALA A 253 15.85 -4.42 -9.15
C ALA A 253 15.17 -4.08 -10.48
N GLU A 254 13.87 -3.80 -10.44
CA GLU A 254 13.10 -3.36 -11.60
C GLU A 254 13.55 -2.00 -12.12
N GLY A 255 13.81 -1.03 -11.22
CA GLY A 255 14.34 0.29 -11.64
C GLY A 255 15.65 0.16 -12.39
N ARG A 256 16.56 -0.75 -11.97
CA ARG A 256 17.82 -1.03 -12.68
C ARG A 256 17.58 -1.67 -14.05
N SER A 257 16.69 -2.64 -14.14
CA SER A 257 16.36 -3.30 -15.41
C SER A 257 15.65 -2.33 -16.37
N THR A 258 14.77 -1.47 -15.86
CA THR A 258 14.09 -0.44 -16.66
C THR A 258 15.07 0.61 -17.16
N ALA A 259 16.06 1.01 -16.34
CA ALA A 259 17.13 1.90 -16.79
C ALA A 259 17.93 1.31 -17.97
N ALA A 260 18.22 0.01 -17.93
CA ALA A 260 18.85 -0.70 -19.04
C ALA A 260 17.97 -0.74 -20.31
N ALA A 261 16.65 -0.89 -20.15
CA ALA A 261 15.72 -0.85 -21.27
C ALA A 261 15.65 0.55 -21.91
N VAL A 262 15.62 1.59 -21.09
CA VAL A 262 15.67 2.99 -21.57
C VAL A 262 16.99 3.31 -22.27
N ASP A 263 18.12 2.86 -21.72
CA ASP A 263 19.43 3.01 -22.35
C ASP A 263 19.46 2.35 -23.73
N ALA A 264 18.97 1.12 -23.85
CA ALA A 264 18.85 0.42 -25.13
C ALA A 264 17.90 1.14 -26.10
N PHE A 265 16.82 1.71 -25.62
CA PHE A 265 15.88 2.47 -26.44
C PHE A 265 16.53 3.75 -27.00
N LEU A 266 17.28 4.48 -26.20
CA LEU A 266 17.90 5.76 -26.60
C LEU A 266 19.17 5.57 -27.43
N THR A 267 19.94 4.51 -27.20
CA THR A 267 21.28 4.32 -27.82
C THR A 267 21.34 3.15 -28.80
N GLY A 268 20.28 2.34 -28.88
CA GLY A 268 20.22 1.14 -29.73
C GLY A 268 20.77 -0.13 -29.08
N SER A 269 21.51 -0.04 -27.97
CA SER A 269 22.04 -1.19 -27.22
C SER A 269 22.36 -0.78 -25.79
N THR A 270 22.55 -1.77 -24.89
CA THR A 270 22.90 -1.49 -23.50
C THR A 270 23.92 -2.48 -22.96
N THR A 271 24.78 -2.01 -22.07
CA THR A 271 25.65 -2.83 -21.22
C THR A 271 25.26 -2.80 -19.76
N LEU A 272 24.18 -2.10 -19.45
CA LEU A 272 23.69 -1.99 -18.07
C LEU A 272 23.10 -3.33 -17.57
N PRO A 273 23.23 -3.62 -16.28
CA PRO A 273 22.71 -4.87 -15.72
C PRO A 273 21.18 -4.89 -15.72
N GLN A 274 20.63 -6.05 -16.06
CA GLN A 274 19.19 -6.34 -16.02
C GLN A 274 18.93 -7.46 -15.01
N PRO A 275 18.86 -7.15 -13.70
CA PRO A 275 18.81 -8.17 -12.66
C PRO A 275 17.51 -8.99 -12.67
N VAL A 276 16.41 -8.42 -13.17
CA VAL A 276 15.10 -9.09 -13.22
C VAL A 276 14.35 -8.78 -14.52
N LYS A 277 13.35 -9.60 -14.80
CA LYS A 277 12.37 -9.40 -15.89
C LYS A 277 11.02 -8.94 -15.31
N PRO A 278 10.15 -8.28 -16.11
CA PRO A 278 8.81 -7.87 -15.65
C PRO A 278 7.94 -9.02 -15.12
N THR A 279 8.18 -10.22 -15.61
CA THR A 279 7.43 -11.44 -15.25
C THR A 279 7.98 -12.18 -14.04
N ASP A 280 9.15 -11.80 -13.54
CA ASP A 280 9.77 -12.48 -12.40
C ASP A 280 8.95 -12.28 -11.14
N LYS A 281 8.80 -13.34 -10.37
CA LYS A 281 8.04 -13.38 -9.11
C LYS A 281 8.86 -14.09 -8.04
N ALA A 282 8.54 -13.80 -6.78
CA ALA A 282 9.00 -14.64 -5.68
C ALA A 282 8.51 -16.07 -5.89
N LEU A 283 9.32 -17.05 -5.51
CA LEU A 283 8.94 -18.45 -5.56
C LEU A 283 7.72 -18.69 -4.65
N SER A 284 6.60 -19.01 -5.25
CA SER A 284 5.36 -19.38 -4.58
C SER A 284 4.79 -20.64 -5.24
N LEU A 285 4.04 -21.41 -4.49
CA LEU A 285 3.25 -22.52 -5.03
C LEU A 285 1.95 -22.00 -5.63
#